data_a529a20a98e5babd0d37a88c1317c79b
#
_entry.id   a529a20a98e5babd0d37a88c1317c79b
#
_cell.length_a   1.000
_cell.length_b   1.000
_cell.length_c   1.000
_cell.angle_alpha   90.00
_cell.angle_beta   90.00
_cell.angle_gamma   90.00
#
_symmetry.space_group_name_H-M   'P 1'
#
loop_
_entity.id
_entity.type
_entity.pdbx_description
1 polymer ?
#
loop_
_entity_poly.entity_id
_entity_poly.type
_entity_poly.pdbx_seq_one_letter_code
_entity_poly.pdbx_strand_id
1 'polypeptide(L)'
;MGLVAPGDWIDFFRYVGETYKGIIFPENNDRNLGAMLGEKMMVAKDRFDVHFKRDYQPPEVADWLNSEKVLPGPGEPYFLRADTGPRWLLGGVMSRPFILSSQCSGKFSIASIESSKLYSSTPLARWLSFPTVDHCFCVQEGLLRVKLKSRGDSWNEVREGQTLVITAGDAFALDFASRYVRVWSFTNGRGIEEVVQNAGTQISEYVLPDGAVSWEEEKLSNVCRELGVETQQLC
;
A
#
# COMPACT_ATOMS: atom_id res chain seq x y z
N MET A 1 0.53 4.37 -9.88
CA MET A 1 1.03 4.94 -8.59
C MET A 1 2.38 4.31 -8.31
N GLY A 2 3.36 5.07 -7.80
CA GLY A 2 4.68 4.57 -7.42
C GLY A 2 5.01 5.01 -5.99
N LEU A 3 5.69 4.15 -5.25
CA LEU A 3 6.33 4.48 -3.97
C LEU A 3 7.83 4.58 -4.19
N VAL A 4 8.46 5.60 -3.66
CA VAL A 4 9.91 5.75 -3.66
C VAL A 4 10.39 5.89 -2.21
N ALA A 5 11.28 5.01 -1.80
CA ALA A 5 11.87 5.02 -0.47
C ALA A 5 13.39 4.72 -0.56
N PRO A 6 14.25 5.60 -0.01
CA PRO A 6 14.00 6.92 0.56
C PRO A 6 13.63 7.99 -0.49
N GLY A 7 13.10 9.14 -0.03
CA GLY A 7 12.25 10.06 -0.78
C GLY A 7 12.87 10.98 -1.85
N ASP A 8 14.15 10.95 -2.15
CA ASP A 8 14.84 11.99 -2.95
C ASP A 8 14.47 12.02 -4.45
N TRP A 9 13.80 10.97 -4.94
CA TRP A 9 13.36 10.88 -6.34
C TRP A 9 12.37 11.98 -6.74
N ILE A 10 11.53 12.45 -5.81
CA ILE A 10 10.60 13.56 -6.06
C ILE A 10 11.36 14.86 -6.32
N ASP A 11 12.48 15.09 -5.64
CA ASP A 11 13.28 16.31 -5.83
C ASP A 11 13.99 16.32 -7.18
N PHE A 12 14.34 15.15 -7.72
CA PHE A 12 14.79 15.04 -9.10
C PHE A 12 13.72 15.55 -10.07
N PHE A 13 12.47 15.13 -9.96
CA PHE A 13 11.39 15.59 -10.82
C PHE A 13 11.09 17.09 -10.62
N ARG A 14 11.16 17.59 -9.41
CA ARG A 14 11.02 19.04 -9.13
C ARG A 14 12.14 19.85 -9.75
N TYR A 15 13.35 19.30 -9.80
CA TYR A 15 14.51 19.97 -10.39
C TYR A 15 14.44 20.01 -11.92
N VAL A 16 14.13 18.89 -12.56
CA VAL A 16 14.08 18.80 -14.02
C VAL A 16 12.78 19.35 -14.61
N GLY A 17 11.68 19.21 -13.89
CA GLY A 17 10.34 19.58 -14.33
C GLY A 17 10.06 21.08 -14.26
N GLU A 18 8.88 21.43 -14.70
CA GLU A 18 8.28 22.77 -14.59
C GLU A 18 6.99 22.69 -13.79
N THR A 19 6.66 23.79 -13.08
CA THR A 19 5.39 23.86 -12.37
C THR A 19 4.24 23.84 -13.37
N TYR A 20 3.40 22.85 -13.29
CA TYR A 20 2.20 22.73 -14.10
C TYR A 20 0.97 23.16 -13.31
N LYS A 21 0.17 24.08 -13.89
CA LYS A 21 -1.05 24.64 -13.29
C LYS A 21 -2.34 24.08 -13.87
N GLY A 22 -2.25 23.18 -14.86
CA GLY A 22 -3.42 22.52 -15.44
C GLY A 22 -3.99 21.43 -14.56
N ILE A 23 -5.27 21.12 -14.76
CA ILE A 23 -5.97 20.05 -14.02
C ILE A 23 -5.75 18.69 -14.69
N ILE A 24 -5.60 18.66 -16.01
CA ILE A 24 -5.40 17.47 -16.83
C ILE A 24 -4.02 17.50 -17.47
N PHE A 25 -3.43 16.32 -17.66
CA PHE A 25 -2.16 16.20 -18.40
C PHE A 25 -2.33 16.75 -19.83
N PRO A 26 -1.41 17.61 -20.35
CA PRO A 26 -1.51 18.14 -21.69
C PRO A 26 -1.37 17.02 -22.72
N GLU A 27 -2.34 16.91 -23.65
CA GLU A 27 -2.34 15.88 -24.69
C GLU A 27 -1.22 16.05 -25.70
N ASN A 28 -0.88 17.30 -26.00
CA ASN A 28 0.17 17.65 -26.98
C ASN A 28 1.23 18.53 -26.34
N ASN A 29 2.47 18.12 -26.49
CA ASN A 29 3.62 18.90 -26.08
C ASN A 29 4.64 18.94 -27.25
N ASP A 30 4.50 19.94 -28.11
CA ASP A 30 5.36 20.14 -29.29
C ASP A 30 6.77 20.65 -28.93
N ARG A 31 7.07 20.78 -27.64
CA ARG A 31 8.38 21.26 -27.17
C ARG A 31 9.46 20.18 -27.34
N ASN A 32 10.62 20.60 -27.76
CA ASN A 32 11.79 19.72 -27.81
C ASN A 32 12.29 19.44 -26.37
N LEU A 33 11.82 18.38 -25.78
CA LEU A 33 12.17 17.98 -24.41
C LEU A 33 13.68 17.71 -24.25
N GLY A 34 14.34 17.21 -25.27
CA GLY A 34 15.79 16.98 -25.25
C GLY A 34 16.58 18.29 -25.11
N ALA A 35 16.18 19.33 -25.84
CA ALA A 35 16.80 20.66 -25.73
C ALA A 35 16.51 21.33 -24.38
N MET A 36 15.28 21.18 -23.87
CA MET A 36 14.88 21.80 -22.60
C MET A 36 15.51 21.12 -21.37
N LEU A 37 15.61 19.81 -21.40
CA LEU A 37 16.06 19.03 -20.24
C LEU A 37 17.56 18.72 -20.29
N GLY A 38 18.22 18.83 -21.43
CA GLY A 38 19.58 18.37 -21.66
C GLY A 38 20.58 18.90 -20.63
N GLU A 39 20.62 20.23 -20.40
CA GLU A 39 21.49 20.85 -19.41
C GLU A 39 21.15 20.42 -17.98
N LYS A 40 19.86 20.42 -17.63
CA LYS A 40 19.39 19.99 -16.31
C LYS A 40 19.73 18.52 -16.03
N MET A 41 19.58 17.65 -17.04
CA MET A 41 19.91 16.23 -16.93
C MET A 41 21.41 15.98 -16.74
N MET A 42 22.27 16.78 -17.37
CA MET A 42 23.72 16.68 -17.18
C MET A 42 24.14 17.00 -15.74
N VAL A 43 23.52 17.99 -15.13
CA VAL A 43 23.75 18.37 -13.73
C VAL A 43 23.06 17.39 -12.75
N ALA A 44 21.91 16.85 -13.14
CA ALA A 44 21.13 15.96 -12.30
C ALA A 44 21.89 14.69 -11.87
N LYS A 45 22.72 14.14 -12.75
CA LYS A 45 23.55 12.95 -12.46
C LYS A 45 24.52 13.13 -11.28
N ASP A 46 24.98 14.35 -11.05
CA ASP A 46 25.93 14.67 -9.97
C ASP A 46 25.20 15.08 -8.67
N ARG A 47 23.93 15.45 -8.78
CA ARG A 47 23.09 15.91 -7.66
C ARG A 47 22.16 14.82 -7.11
N PHE A 48 21.73 13.94 -7.98
CA PHE A 48 20.81 12.85 -7.64
C PHE A 48 21.42 11.52 -8.06
N ASP A 49 21.07 10.43 -7.39
CA ASP A 49 21.49 9.08 -7.76
C ASP A 49 20.74 8.59 -9.02
N VAL A 50 21.03 9.24 -10.17
CA VAL A 50 20.39 8.98 -11.45
C VAL A 50 21.44 8.65 -12.51
N HIS A 51 21.40 7.42 -13.00
CA HIS A 51 22.29 6.92 -14.04
C HIS A 51 21.57 6.72 -15.36
N PHE A 52 21.89 7.54 -16.36
CA PHE A 52 21.28 7.44 -17.70
C PHE A 52 22.02 6.40 -18.54
N LYS A 53 21.28 5.36 -18.94
CA LYS A 53 21.79 4.35 -19.89
C LYS A 53 21.46 4.76 -21.31
N ARG A 54 22.43 5.32 -22.05
CA ARG A 54 22.25 5.82 -23.42
C ARG A 54 22.02 4.72 -24.44
N ASP A 55 22.52 3.54 -24.18
CA ASP A 55 22.47 2.34 -24.99
C ASP A 55 21.37 1.35 -24.56
N TYR A 56 20.47 1.82 -23.68
CA TYR A 56 19.36 0.98 -23.22
C TYR A 56 18.47 0.60 -24.39
N GLN A 57 18.30 -0.70 -24.58
CA GLN A 57 17.30 -1.26 -25.48
C GLN A 57 16.10 -1.73 -24.65
N PRO A 58 14.88 -1.31 -24.96
CA PRO A 58 13.71 -1.83 -24.26
C PRO A 58 13.62 -3.35 -24.49
N PRO A 59 13.21 -4.11 -23.45
CA PRO A 59 13.01 -5.54 -23.60
C PRO A 59 11.89 -5.82 -24.60
N GLU A 60 11.97 -6.97 -25.26
CA GLU A 60 10.88 -7.45 -26.09
C GLU A 60 9.65 -7.75 -25.22
N VAL A 61 8.46 -7.54 -25.81
CA VAL A 61 7.21 -7.93 -25.19
C VAL A 61 7.14 -9.46 -25.15
N ALA A 62 6.95 -10.01 -23.96
CA ALA A 62 6.90 -11.45 -23.74
C ALA A 62 5.70 -11.81 -22.85
N ASP A 63 5.36 -13.10 -22.83
CA ASP A 63 4.35 -13.62 -21.92
C ASP A 63 4.86 -13.59 -20.46
N TRP A 64 3.90 -13.50 -19.52
CA TRP A 64 4.19 -13.57 -18.10
C TRP A 64 4.83 -14.90 -17.70
N LEU A 65 5.92 -14.84 -16.96
CA LEU A 65 6.58 -16.01 -16.40
C LEU A 65 5.85 -16.52 -15.15
N ASN A 66 6.05 -17.80 -14.82
CA ASN A 66 5.49 -18.36 -13.59
C ASN A 66 6.11 -17.75 -12.31
N SER A 67 7.36 -17.31 -12.38
CA SER A 67 8.03 -16.57 -11.29
C SER A 67 7.36 -15.22 -10.96
N GLU A 68 6.63 -14.64 -11.92
CA GLU A 68 5.94 -13.37 -11.77
C GLU A 68 4.57 -13.49 -11.07
N LYS A 69 4.26 -14.67 -10.53
CA LYS A 69 3.08 -14.96 -9.71
C LYS A 69 3.39 -15.08 -8.22
N VAL A 70 4.66 -14.98 -7.84
CA VAL A 70 5.13 -15.15 -6.45
C VAL A 70 6.03 -13.98 -6.05
N LEU A 71 6.11 -13.70 -4.76
CA LEU A 71 7.05 -12.72 -4.25
C LEU A 71 8.44 -13.37 -4.15
N PRO A 72 9.48 -12.72 -4.69
CA PRO A 72 10.86 -13.24 -4.62
C PRO A 72 11.49 -12.99 -3.24
N GLY A 73 12.76 -13.36 -3.12
CA GLY A 73 13.58 -13.06 -1.96
C GLY A 73 13.89 -11.57 -1.76
N PRO A 74 14.54 -11.23 -0.63
CA PRO A 74 14.90 -9.86 -0.31
C PRO A 74 15.87 -9.23 -1.35
N GLY A 75 15.60 -7.98 -1.72
CA GLY A 75 16.48 -7.18 -2.58
C GLY A 75 16.45 -7.52 -4.07
N GLU A 76 15.60 -8.43 -4.49
CA GLU A 76 15.43 -8.79 -5.90
C GLU A 76 14.37 -7.90 -6.56
N PRO A 77 14.66 -7.28 -7.73
CA PRO A 77 13.64 -6.58 -8.52
C PRO A 77 12.70 -7.61 -9.18
N TYR A 78 11.42 -7.28 -9.24
CA TYR A 78 10.43 -8.18 -9.80
C TYR A 78 9.22 -7.46 -10.40
N PHE A 79 8.54 -8.15 -11.28
CA PHE A 79 7.16 -7.87 -11.64
C PHE A 79 6.25 -8.86 -10.91
N LEU A 80 5.12 -8.38 -10.44
CA LEU A 80 4.07 -9.23 -9.88
C LEU A 80 2.82 -9.07 -10.75
N ARG A 81 2.40 -10.16 -11.38
CA ARG A 81 1.22 -10.17 -12.23
C ARG A 81 -0.02 -9.75 -11.43
N ALA A 82 -0.94 -9.02 -12.06
CA ALA A 82 -2.21 -8.62 -11.46
C ALA A 82 -2.93 -9.84 -10.85
N ASP A 83 -3.51 -9.63 -9.69
CA ASP A 83 -4.29 -10.63 -8.95
C ASP A 83 -3.54 -11.95 -8.65
N THR A 84 -2.22 -11.91 -8.58
CA THR A 84 -1.37 -13.03 -8.14
C THR A 84 -0.64 -12.71 -6.84
N GLY A 85 0.20 -13.61 -6.38
CA GLY A 85 0.90 -13.50 -5.10
C GLY A 85 0.15 -14.14 -3.93
N PRO A 86 0.79 -14.24 -2.78
CA PRO A 86 0.21 -14.85 -1.60
C PRO A 86 -0.93 -14.00 -1.01
N ARG A 87 -1.88 -14.65 -0.35
CA ARG A 87 -3.03 -14.02 0.31
C ARG A 87 -3.25 -14.59 1.67
N TRP A 88 -3.68 -13.76 2.59
CA TRP A 88 -4.09 -14.15 3.94
C TRP A 88 -5.46 -13.58 4.25
N LEU A 89 -6.28 -14.38 4.90
CA LEU A 89 -7.64 -14.04 5.31
C LEU A 89 -7.75 -14.06 6.84
N LEU A 90 -8.21 -12.96 7.40
CA LEU A 90 -8.48 -12.80 8.82
C LEU A 90 -9.89 -12.22 9.02
N GLY A 91 -10.85 -13.04 9.45
CA GLY A 91 -12.20 -12.58 9.77
C GLY A 91 -12.89 -11.77 8.67
N GLY A 92 -12.75 -12.18 7.40
CA GLY A 92 -13.30 -11.47 6.26
C GLY A 92 -12.45 -10.31 5.73
N VAL A 93 -11.29 -10.05 6.33
CA VAL A 93 -10.29 -9.12 5.79
C VAL A 93 -9.20 -9.90 5.09
N MET A 94 -8.99 -9.64 3.81
CA MET A 94 -7.92 -10.24 3.02
C MET A 94 -6.77 -9.27 2.86
N SER A 95 -5.54 -9.73 3.10
CA SER A 95 -4.31 -9.04 2.78
C SER A 95 -3.59 -9.74 1.64
N ARG A 96 -3.25 -9.00 0.60
CA ARG A 96 -2.41 -9.44 -0.51
C ARG A 96 -1.22 -8.50 -0.63
N PRO A 97 -0.05 -8.87 -0.10
CA PRO A 97 1.15 -8.04 -0.21
C PRO A 97 1.65 -7.97 -1.66
N PHE A 98 2.10 -6.78 -2.02
CA PHE A 98 2.93 -6.53 -3.19
C PHE A 98 4.41 -6.54 -2.82
N ILE A 99 4.73 -6.03 -1.64
CA ILE A 99 6.05 -6.02 -1.04
C ILE A 99 5.89 -6.34 0.45
N LEU A 100 6.58 -7.36 0.92
CA LEU A 100 6.68 -7.70 2.34
C LEU A 100 7.75 -6.83 3.02
N SER A 101 7.55 -6.46 4.27
CA SER A 101 8.55 -5.74 5.05
C SER A 101 9.89 -6.50 5.13
N SER A 102 9.84 -7.83 5.18
CA SER A 102 11.01 -8.70 5.17
C SER A 102 11.87 -8.59 3.89
N GLN A 103 11.27 -8.22 2.74
CA GLN A 103 11.99 -8.04 1.47
C GLN A 103 12.81 -6.74 1.45
N CYS A 104 12.48 -5.75 2.28
CA CYS A 104 13.11 -4.44 2.35
C CYS A 104 13.68 -4.12 3.74
N SER A 105 14.11 -5.12 4.48
CA SER A 105 14.76 -4.99 5.80
C SER A 105 13.88 -4.26 6.84
N GLY A 106 12.57 -4.47 6.79
CA GLY A 106 11.60 -3.89 7.72
C GLY A 106 11.28 -2.41 7.48
N LYS A 107 11.79 -1.80 6.40
CA LYS A 107 11.66 -0.35 6.19
C LYS A 107 10.27 0.08 5.73
N PHE A 108 9.60 -0.74 4.96
CA PHE A 108 8.24 -0.47 4.47
C PHE A 108 7.55 -1.76 4.02
N SER A 109 6.25 -1.69 3.83
CA SER A 109 5.49 -2.71 3.12
C SER A 109 4.37 -2.08 2.28
N ILE A 110 3.91 -2.83 1.29
CA ILE A 110 2.81 -2.43 0.41
C ILE A 110 1.90 -3.63 0.22
N ALA A 111 0.61 -3.46 0.48
CA ALA A 111 -0.37 -4.52 0.31
C ALA A 111 -1.71 -3.99 -0.22
N SER A 112 -2.49 -4.85 -0.84
CA SER A 112 -3.93 -4.67 -0.98
C SER A 112 -4.60 -5.22 0.27
N ILE A 113 -5.48 -4.42 0.89
CA ILE A 113 -6.38 -4.83 1.96
C ILE A 113 -7.79 -4.81 1.38
N GLU A 114 -8.47 -5.93 1.46
CA GLU A 114 -9.77 -6.14 0.83
C GLU A 114 -10.77 -6.68 1.85
N SER A 115 -12.00 -6.19 1.81
CA SER A 115 -13.09 -6.68 2.66
C SER A 115 -14.47 -6.27 2.11
N SER A 116 -15.53 -6.57 2.86
CA SER A 116 -16.90 -6.30 2.48
C SER A 116 -17.76 -5.93 3.69
N LYS A 117 -18.73 -5.05 3.48
CA LYS A 117 -19.80 -4.78 4.48
C LYS A 117 -20.66 -6.00 4.84
N LEU A 118 -20.57 -7.09 4.08
CA LEU A 118 -21.25 -8.35 4.39
C LEU A 118 -20.71 -9.01 5.66
N TYR A 119 -19.48 -8.66 6.05
CA TYR A 119 -18.89 -9.10 7.32
C TYR A 119 -19.26 -8.10 8.41
N SER A 120 -20.29 -8.42 9.18
CA SER A 120 -20.88 -7.54 10.21
C SER A 120 -19.92 -7.12 11.33
N SER A 121 -18.83 -7.86 11.49
CA SER A 121 -17.73 -7.52 12.40
C SER A 121 -16.45 -8.02 11.78
N THR A 122 -15.47 -7.14 11.66
CA THR A 122 -14.13 -7.52 11.19
C THR A 122 -13.13 -7.31 12.33
N PRO A 123 -12.00 -8.04 12.32
CA PRO A 123 -10.94 -7.86 13.32
C PRO A 123 -10.38 -6.44 13.36
N LEU A 124 -10.52 -5.69 12.28
CA LEU A 124 -10.04 -4.31 12.17
C LEU A 124 -11.07 -3.25 12.62
N ALA A 125 -12.29 -3.66 12.95
CA ALA A 125 -13.32 -2.80 13.55
C ALA A 125 -13.08 -2.66 15.07
N ARG A 126 -11.85 -2.30 15.44
CA ARG A 126 -11.36 -2.01 16.79
C ARG A 126 -10.32 -0.92 16.74
N TRP A 127 -10.03 -0.27 17.85
CA TRP A 127 -8.91 0.63 17.93
C TRP A 127 -7.60 -0.14 17.78
N LEU A 128 -6.78 0.29 16.82
CA LEU A 128 -5.43 -0.19 16.56
C LEU A 128 -4.49 1.00 16.61
N SER A 129 -3.42 0.92 17.38
CA SER A 129 -2.37 1.94 17.42
C SER A 129 -1.02 1.29 17.13
N PHE A 130 -0.30 1.86 16.19
CA PHE A 130 1.04 1.45 15.78
C PHE A 130 2.02 2.55 16.22
N PRO A 131 2.75 2.37 17.33
CA PRO A 131 3.55 3.45 17.92
C PRO A 131 4.64 4.03 17.01
N THR A 132 5.14 3.23 16.05
CA THR A 132 6.28 3.60 15.19
C THR A 132 6.00 3.48 13.70
N VAL A 133 4.76 3.18 13.30
CA VAL A 133 4.43 2.91 11.89
C VAL A 133 3.34 3.86 11.42
N ASP A 134 3.67 4.63 10.38
CA ASP A 134 2.69 5.42 9.65
C ASP A 134 1.95 4.54 8.64
N HIS A 135 0.68 4.83 8.43
CA HIS A 135 -0.15 4.17 7.42
C HIS A 135 -0.64 5.18 6.39
N CYS A 136 -0.55 4.82 5.13
CA CYS A 136 -1.17 5.57 4.04
C CYS A 136 -2.14 4.63 3.33
N PHE A 137 -3.43 4.90 3.45
CA PHE A 137 -4.50 4.15 2.81
C PHE A 137 -4.99 4.89 1.57
N CYS A 138 -4.92 4.25 0.41
CA CYS A 138 -5.48 4.77 -0.83
C CYS A 138 -6.62 3.86 -1.27
N VAL A 139 -7.85 4.36 -1.24
CA VAL A 139 -9.04 3.59 -1.61
C VAL A 139 -9.06 3.42 -3.13
N GLN A 140 -8.99 2.17 -3.59
CA GLN A 140 -9.02 1.81 -5.00
C GLN A 140 -10.44 1.52 -5.47
N GLU A 141 -11.27 0.98 -4.59
CA GLU A 141 -12.66 0.63 -4.88
C GLU A 141 -13.51 0.69 -3.61
N GLY A 142 -14.71 1.21 -3.73
CA GLY A 142 -15.71 1.22 -2.68
C GLY A 142 -15.56 2.34 -1.66
N LEU A 143 -16.04 2.10 -0.46
CA LEU A 143 -16.11 3.07 0.64
C LEU A 143 -15.48 2.48 1.90
N LEU A 144 -14.39 3.09 2.34
CA LEU A 144 -13.76 2.83 3.63
C LEU A 144 -14.25 3.87 4.64
N ARG A 145 -14.66 3.46 5.84
CA ARG A 145 -14.87 4.35 6.98
C ARG A 145 -13.73 4.18 7.96
N VAL A 146 -13.25 5.29 8.47
CA VAL A 146 -12.14 5.31 9.42
C VAL A 146 -12.51 6.17 10.63
N LYS A 147 -12.32 5.64 11.83
CA LYS A 147 -12.25 6.44 13.05
C LYS A 147 -10.79 6.76 13.35
N LEU A 148 -10.52 8.00 13.78
CA LEU A 148 -9.22 8.44 14.29
C LEU A 148 -9.42 8.97 15.70
N LYS A 149 -8.68 8.43 16.65
CA LYS A 149 -8.82 8.83 18.08
C LYS A 149 -8.50 10.30 18.31
N SER A 150 -7.54 10.83 17.55
CA SER A 150 -7.16 12.25 17.56
C SER A 150 -8.25 13.19 17.02
N ARG A 151 -9.24 12.66 16.27
CA ARG A 151 -10.32 13.45 15.65
C ARG A 151 -11.70 13.18 16.25
N GLY A 152 -11.76 12.49 17.39
CA GLY A 152 -13.00 12.17 18.09
C GLY A 152 -13.66 10.88 17.55
N ASP A 153 -14.90 10.61 18.02
CA ASP A 153 -15.58 9.34 17.80
C ASP A 153 -16.37 9.23 16.47
N SER A 154 -16.20 10.19 15.57
CA SER A 154 -16.90 10.20 14.28
C SER A 154 -16.23 9.30 13.27
N TRP A 155 -17.03 8.58 12.49
CA TRP A 155 -16.56 7.90 11.29
C TRP A 155 -16.31 8.91 10.16
N ASN A 156 -15.13 8.86 9.57
CA ASN A 156 -14.77 9.64 8.39
C ASN A 156 -14.86 8.71 7.16
N GLU A 157 -15.51 9.16 6.11
CA GLU A 157 -15.63 8.42 4.85
C GLU A 157 -14.44 8.73 3.93
N VAL A 158 -13.81 7.68 3.45
CA VAL A 158 -12.74 7.74 2.43
C VAL A 158 -13.21 6.97 1.21
N ARG A 159 -13.41 7.67 0.11
CA ARG A 159 -14.00 7.16 -1.13
C ARG A 159 -12.91 6.79 -2.13
N GLU A 160 -13.32 6.11 -3.18
CA GLU A 160 -12.46 5.78 -4.32
C GLU A 160 -11.65 7.00 -4.81
N GLY A 161 -10.35 6.79 -5.04
CA GLY A 161 -9.39 7.84 -5.42
C GLY A 161 -8.91 8.73 -4.28
N GLN A 162 -9.49 8.62 -3.09
CA GLN A 162 -9.05 9.38 -1.92
C GLN A 162 -7.96 8.63 -1.14
N THR A 163 -7.11 9.41 -0.48
CA THR A 163 -6.00 8.91 0.33
C THR A 163 -6.10 9.47 1.75
N LEU A 164 -5.86 8.62 2.73
CA LEU A 164 -5.76 8.97 4.14
C LEU A 164 -4.36 8.59 4.65
N VAL A 165 -3.72 9.51 5.36
CA VAL A 165 -2.47 9.24 6.08
C VAL A 165 -2.75 9.27 7.57
N ILE A 166 -2.31 8.25 8.29
CA ILE A 166 -2.38 8.11 9.75
C ILE A 166 -0.96 8.03 10.27
N THR A 167 -0.59 8.96 11.11
CA THR A 167 0.76 9.03 11.69
C THR A 167 0.92 8.00 12.80
N ALA A 168 2.14 7.57 13.01
CA ALA A 168 2.52 6.67 14.10
C ALA A 168 1.97 7.16 15.44
N GLY A 169 1.45 6.24 16.25
CA GLY A 169 0.86 6.51 17.55
C GLY A 169 -0.60 6.98 17.55
N ASP A 170 -1.16 7.44 16.43
CA ASP A 170 -2.60 7.72 16.36
C ASP A 170 -3.40 6.41 16.23
N ALA A 171 -4.36 6.20 17.13
CA ALA A 171 -5.20 5.03 17.08
C ALA A 171 -6.33 5.20 16.06
N PHE A 172 -6.56 4.16 15.26
CA PHE A 172 -7.60 4.14 14.25
C PHE A 172 -8.40 2.83 14.26
N ALA A 173 -9.59 2.87 13.68
CA ALA A 173 -10.41 1.69 13.41
C ALA A 173 -10.95 1.76 11.99
N LEU A 174 -11.07 0.61 11.32
CA LEU A 174 -11.54 0.51 9.95
C LEU A 174 -12.88 -0.20 9.87
N ASP A 175 -13.78 0.33 9.04
CA ASP A 175 -15.06 -0.28 8.66
C ASP A 175 -15.21 -0.25 7.14
N PHE A 176 -15.52 -1.40 6.57
CA PHE A 176 -15.65 -1.60 5.13
C PHE A 176 -17.11 -1.43 4.72
N ALA A 177 -17.49 -0.23 4.28
CA ALA A 177 -18.88 0.20 4.16
C ALA A 177 -19.55 -0.08 2.81
N SER A 178 -18.85 -0.69 1.85
CA SER A 178 -19.39 -1.14 0.56
C SER A 178 -19.43 -2.66 0.46
N ARG A 179 -20.18 -3.19 -0.52
CA ARG A 179 -20.23 -4.63 -0.82
C ARG A 179 -18.83 -5.20 -1.10
N TYR A 180 -17.96 -4.42 -1.70
CA TYR A 180 -16.54 -4.70 -1.86
C TYR A 180 -15.77 -3.42 -1.62
N VAL A 181 -14.67 -3.53 -0.89
CA VAL A 181 -13.74 -2.43 -0.63
C VAL A 181 -12.33 -2.95 -0.85
N ARG A 182 -11.58 -2.23 -1.66
CA ARG A 182 -10.16 -2.48 -1.88
C ARG A 182 -9.35 -1.24 -1.57
N VAL A 183 -8.37 -1.40 -0.71
CA VAL A 183 -7.50 -0.33 -0.24
C VAL A 183 -6.05 -0.74 -0.46
N TRP A 184 -5.25 0.12 -1.05
CA TRP A 184 -3.81 -0.04 -1.01
C TRP A 184 -3.28 0.55 0.29
N SER A 185 -2.58 -0.28 1.06
CA SER A 185 -1.89 0.07 2.29
C SER A 185 -0.41 0.23 2.00
N PHE A 186 0.13 1.41 2.35
CA PHE A 186 1.56 1.69 2.35
C PHE A 186 1.96 2.01 3.78
N THR A 187 3.00 1.34 4.28
CA THR A 187 3.47 1.54 5.66
C THR A 187 5.00 1.69 5.67
N ASN A 188 5.51 2.52 6.57
CA ASN A 188 6.94 2.70 6.78
C ASN A 188 7.50 1.69 7.79
N GLY A 189 6.99 0.48 7.78
CA GLY A 189 7.37 -0.59 8.70
C GLY A 189 6.45 -1.79 8.59
N ARG A 190 6.23 -2.47 9.71
CA ARG A 190 5.34 -3.62 9.87
C ARG A 190 3.95 -3.15 10.26
N GLY A 191 3.08 -2.96 9.28
CA GLY A 191 1.77 -2.36 9.47
C GLY A 191 0.62 -3.34 9.60
N ILE A 192 -0.58 -2.84 9.29
CA ILE A 192 -1.84 -3.59 9.39
C ILE A 192 -1.86 -4.86 8.53
N GLU A 193 -1.15 -4.85 7.39
CA GLU A 193 -1.02 -6.01 6.52
C GLU A 193 -0.34 -7.18 7.22
N GLU A 194 0.66 -6.93 8.08
CA GLU A 194 1.32 -7.99 8.86
C GLU A 194 0.43 -8.52 10.00
N VAL A 195 -0.44 -7.69 10.56
CA VAL A 195 -1.46 -8.17 11.51
C VAL A 195 -2.36 -9.21 10.82
N VAL A 196 -2.86 -8.87 9.62
CA VAL A 196 -3.72 -9.79 8.85
C VAL A 196 -2.97 -11.07 8.44
N GLN A 197 -1.70 -10.96 8.03
CA GLN A 197 -0.89 -12.09 7.61
C GLN A 197 -0.60 -13.05 8.76
N ASN A 198 -0.16 -12.53 9.91
CA ASN A 198 0.28 -13.37 11.02
C ASN A 198 -0.90 -13.94 11.84
N ALA A 199 -1.99 -13.19 11.99
CA ALA A 199 -3.19 -13.66 12.68
C ALA A 199 -4.14 -14.47 11.78
N GLY A 200 -4.10 -14.23 10.47
CA GLY A 200 -4.95 -14.90 9.49
C GLY A 200 -4.45 -16.27 9.05
N THR A 201 -5.13 -16.78 8.02
CA THR A 201 -4.79 -18.05 7.36
C THR A 201 -4.45 -17.75 5.90
N GLN A 202 -3.39 -18.36 5.40
CA GLN A 202 -3.05 -18.25 3.98
C GLN A 202 -4.10 -19.01 3.15
N ILE A 203 -4.55 -18.35 2.07
CA ILE A 203 -5.58 -18.89 1.18
C ILE A 203 -5.08 -18.92 -0.28
N SER A 204 -5.67 -19.80 -1.08
CA SER A 204 -5.44 -19.92 -2.52
C SER A 204 -6.48 -19.18 -3.37
N GLU A 205 -7.63 -18.89 -2.78
CA GLU A 205 -8.76 -18.26 -3.44
C GLU A 205 -8.46 -16.81 -3.80
N TYR A 206 -8.98 -16.36 -4.95
CA TYR A 206 -8.77 -15.02 -5.49
C TYR A 206 -9.84 -14.01 -5.05
N VAL A 207 -10.92 -14.49 -4.46
CA VAL A 207 -12.07 -13.69 -4.05
C VAL A 207 -12.36 -13.88 -2.56
N LEU A 208 -12.99 -12.89 -1.97
CA LEU A 208 -13.48 -12.98 -0.61
C LEU A 208 -14.56 -14.06 -0.50
N PRO A 209 -14.63 -14.81 0.60
CA PRO A 209 -15.66 -15.81 0.83
C PRO A 209 -17.06 -15.17 0.92
N ASP A 210 -18.09 -15.91 0.51
CA ASP A 210 -19.50 -15.42 0.51
C ASP A 210 -20.10 -15.31 1.93
N GLY A 211 -19.48 -15.88 2.94
CA GLY A 211 -19.99 -15.93 4.31
C GLY A 211 -19.04 -15.38 5.35
N ALA A 212 -19.56 -15.26 6.57
CA ALA A 212 -18.78 -14.85 7.73
C ALA A 212 -17.61 -15.82 7.97
N VAL A 213 -16.43 -15.26 8.20
CA VAL A 213 -15.20 -15.99 8.51
C VAL A 213 -14.88 -15.77 9.97
N SER A 214 -14.73 -16.87 10.72
CA SER A 214 -14.29 -16.82 12.11
C SER A 214 -12.79 -16.53 12.19
N TRP A 215 -12.37 -15.94 13.29
CA TRP A 215 -10.96 -15.75 13.64
C TRP A 215 -10.75 -16.07 15.12
N GLU A 216 -9.50 -16.34 15.48
CA GLU A 216 -9.11 -16.62 16.87
C GLU A 216 -8.65 -15.30 17.53
N GLU A 217 -9.45 -14.79 18.49
CA GLU A 217 -9.16 -13.56 19.21
C GLU A 217 -7.85 -13.62 19.99
N GLU A 218 -7.53 -14.76 20.58
CA GLU A 218 -6.27 -14.98 21.30
C GLU A 218 -5.06 -14.88 20.36
N LYS A 219 -5.15 -15.51 19.17
CA LYS A 219 -4.09 -15.43 18.15
C LYS A 219 -3.88 -14.00 17.69
N LEU A 220 -4.97 -13.27 17.40
CA LEU A 220 -4.90 -11.85 17.01
C LEU A 220 -4.24 -11.00 18.11
N SER A 221 -4.62 -11.19 19.37
CA SER A 221 -4.06 -10.46 20.52
C SER A 221 -2.55 -10.74 20.69
N ASN A 222 -2.14 -12.00 20.51
CA ASN A 222 -0.73 -12.39 20.59
C ASN A 222 0.08 -11.74 19.45
N VAL A 223 -0.42 -11.79 18.21
CA VAL A 223 0.21 -11.15 17.04
C VAL A 223 0.33 -9.63 17.25
N CYS A 224 -0.72 -8.97 17.71
CA CYS A 224 -0.66 -7.54 17.98
C CYS A 224 0.44 -7.22 19.02
N ARG A 225 0.54 -8.02 20.08
CA ARG A 225 1.59 -7.84 21.10
C ARG A 225 2.99 -8.04 20.53
N GLU A 226 3.21 -9.05 19.71
CA GLU A 226 4.50 -9.32 19.05
C GLU A 226 4.91 -8.23 18.07
N LEU A 227 3.92 -7.59 17.42
CA LEU A 227 4.14 -6.47 16.51
C LEU A 227 4.22 -5.11 17.23
N GLY A 228 4.02 -5.08 18.55
CA GLY A 228 3.96 -3.85 19.33
C GLY A 228 2.72 -2.99 19.04
N VAL A 229 1.64 -3.61 18.55
CA VAL A 229 0.37 -2.94 18.24
C VAL A 229 -0.52 -2.93 19.47
N GLU A 230 -0.96 -1.76 19.86
CA GLU A 230 -1.94 -1.59 20.93
C GLU A 230 -3.36 -1.76 20.37
N THR A 231 -4.19 -2.54 21.07
CA THR A 231 -5.57 -2.81 20.63
C THR A 231 -6.58 -2.53 21.74
N GLN A 232 -7.73 -1.99 21.36
CA GLN A 232 -8.86 -1.75 22.26
C GLN A 232 -10.18 -1.92 21.50
N GLN A 233 -11.17 -2.57 22.10
CA GLN A 233 -12.51 -2.69 21.50
C GLN A 233 -13.14 -1.31 21.34
N LEU A 234 -13.94 -1.13 20.28
CA LEU A 234 -14.81 0.04 20.14
C LEU A 234 -15.95 -0.09 21.17
N CYS A 235 -16.17 0.98 21.92
CA CYS A 235 -17.31 1.09 22.83
C CYS A 235 -18.59 1.46 22.06
#